data_47b17ff5e20788130786007468b804c3
#
_entry.id   47b17ff5e20788130786007468b804c3
#
_cell.length_a   1.000
_cell.length_b   1.000
_cell.length_c   1.000
_cell.angle_alpha   90.00
_cell.angle_beta   90.00
_cell.angle_gamma   90.00
#
_symmetry.space_group_name_H-M   'P 1'
#
loop_
_entity.id
_entity.type
_entity.pdbx_description
1 polymer ?
#
loop_
_entity_poly.entity_id
_entity_poly.type
_entity_poly.pdbx_seq_one_letter_code
_entity_poly.pdbx_strand_id
1 'polypeptide(L)'
;MNTTLNLPFYRAINPRQVVKWTVYILLLLNWGLYIAEDWQTALHTLGDDSTFLDWTSTFNTSLDLAAWFGLLFLWELETYALSDEAHTRFISWTFLAVRGICYVFLAHTVLSRAETVYELSRLKASPGITSLCQLANQEISFAYNVHYTPIDSNNCNSLTDGTEFYAIEDTAVTDKPGLSVERWNAFVDLEDAIVWLLIMLTIEIAIWLQDREITGGPAMFISHLGKLFYAVLFANAAYYAWQGHWLYCWDQMLWIGGFFAIELNVSEWRKHIEKHYSRLKATALPVANAKNTA
;
A
#
# COMPACT_ATOMS: atom_id res chain seq x y z
N MET A 1 59.07 0.83 12.33
CA MET A 1 58.12 -0.12 12.94
C MET A 1 56.76 0.57 12.96
N ASN A 2 56.05 0.57 11.81
CA ASN A 2 54.72 1.19 11.68
C ASN A 2 53.69 0.06 11.68
N THR A 3 53.11 -0.18 12.82
CA THR A 3 51.96 -1.07 12.98
C THR A 3 50.68 -0.31 12.56
N THR A 4 50.29 -0.45 11.31
CA THR A 4 48.94 -0.06 10.85
C THR A 4 47.97 -1.02 11.48
N LEU A 5 47.19 -0.52 12.44
CA LEU A 5 46.01 -1.19 12.98
C LEU A 5 45.01 -1.38 11.82
N ASN A 6 44.99 -2.57 11.23
CA ASN A 6 43.90 -3.01 10.38
C ASN A 6 42.65 -3.19 11.24
N LEU A 7 41.79 -2.17 11.31
CA LEU A 7 40.44 -2.28 11.86
C LEU A 7 39.58 -3.04 10.86
N PRO A 8 39.12 -4.28 11.18
CA PRO A 8 38.36 -5.10 10.23
C PRO A 8 36.87 -4.71 10.10
N PHE A 9 36.50 -3.48 10.45
CA PHE A 9 35.09 -3.08 10.57
C PHE A 9 34.59 -2.15 9.47
N TYR A 10 35.40 -1.77 8.47
CA TYR A 10 34.92 -1.12 7.25
C TYR A 10 34.75 -2.13 6.12
N ARG A 11 33.88 -3.14 6.31
CA ARG A 11 33.25 -3.81 5.19
C ARG A 11 32.40 -2.72 4.53
N ALA A 12 32.75 -2.29 3.32
CA ALA A 12 32.08 -1.21 2.61
C ALA A 12 30.57 -1.47 2.67
N ILE A 13 29.87 -0.67 3.47
CA ILE A 13 28.41 -0.76 3.62
C ILE A 13 27.84 -0.50 2.24
N ASN A 14 27.21 -1.49 1.64
CA ASN A 14 26.59 -1.33 0.33
C ASN A 14 25.47 -0.29 0.45
N PRO A 15 25.59 0.90 -0.16
CA PRO A 15 24.63 1.98 0.02
C PRO A 15 23.20 1.57 -0.34
N ARG A 16 23.03 0.60 -1.25
CA ARG A 16 21.72 0.04 -1.64
C ARG A 16 21.08 -0.74 -0.50
N GLN A 17 21.85 -1.54 0.25
CA GLN A 17 21.32 -2.25 1.42
C GLN A 17 20.90 -1.28 2.53
N VAL A 18 21.65 -0.19 2.71
CA VAL A 18 21.28 0.86 3.67
C VAL A 18 19.95 1.47 3.29
N VAL A 19 19.76 1.89 2.03
CA VAL A 19 18.49 2.44 1.53
C VAL A 19 17.35 1.45 1.75
N LYS A 20 17.53 0.19 1.36
CA LYS A 20 16.53 -0.87 1.54
C LYS A 20 16.11 -1.03 3.00
N TRP A 21 17.07 -1.22 3.92
CA TRP A 21 16.77 -1.38 5.34
C TRP A 21 16.14 -0.12 5.94
N THR A 22 16.57 1.08 5.50
CA THR A 22 15.96 2.33 5.92
C THR A 22 14.50 2.39 5.52
N VAL A 23 14.17 2.05 4.27
CA VAL A 23 12.77 2.02 3.78
C VAL A 23 11.96 1.01 4.58
N TYR A 24 12.46 -0.20 4.84
CA TYR A 24 11.71 -1.20 5.61
C TYR A 24 11.47 -0.77 7.05
N ILE A 25 12.45 -0.15 7.71
CA ILE A 25 12.28 0.40 9.07
C ILE A 25 11.22 1.51 9.05
N LEU A 26 11.28 2.41 8.09
CA LEU A 26 10.31 3.50 7.96
C LEU A 26 8.89 2.98 7.68
N LEU A 27 8.74 1.97 6.83
CA LEU A 27 7.46 1.30 6.58
C LEU A 27 6.91 0.63 7.86
N LEU A 28 7.75 -0.07 8.64
CA LEU A 28 7.33 -0.68 9.90
C LEU A 28 6.90 0.37 10.94
N LEU A 29 7.63 1.48 11.04
CA LEU A 29 7.24 2.59 11.91
C LEU A 29 5.90 3.19 11.45
N ASN A 30 5.74 3.40 10.18
CA ASN A 30 4.50 3.89 9.57
C ASN A 30 3.32 2.96 9.86
N TRP A 31 3.50 1.64 9.73
CA TRP A 31 2.48 0.66 10.11
C TRP A 31 2.09 0.77 11.58
N GLY A 32 3.06 0.98 12.48
CA GLY A 32 2.79 1.23 13.90
C GLY A 32 1.94 2.48 14.14
N LEU A 33 2.14 3.54 13.35
CA LEU A 33 1.31 4.76 13.42
C LEU A 33 -0.12 4.48 12.97
N TYR A 34 -0.33 3.72 11.90
CA TYR A 34 -1.67 3.34 11.45
C TYR A 34 -2.41 2.43 12.43
N ILE A 35 -1.71 1.50 13.08
CA ILE A 35 -2.33 0.70 14.15
C ILE A 35 -2.81 1.61 15.28
N ALA A 36 -2.04 2.65 15.62
CA ALA A 36 -2.44 3.60 16.65
C ALA A 36 -3.62 4.48 16.20
N GLU A 37 -3.68 4.87 14.93
CA GLU A 37 -4.78 5.64 14.33
C GLU A 37 -6.07 4.80 14.25
N ASP A 38 -5.99 3.58 13.70
CA ASP A 38 -7.12 2.64 13.64
C ASP A 38 -7.64 2.32 15.06
N TRP A 39 -6.74 2.23 16.06
CA TRP A 39 -7.15 2.03 17.44
C TRP A 39 -7.92 3.23 17.99
N GLN A 40 -7.51 4.46 17.68
CA GLN A 40 -8.26 5.65 18.07
C GLN A 40 -9.64 5.67 17.40
N THR A 41 -9.73 5.34 16.13
CA THR A 41 -11.00 5.21 15.41
C THR A 41 -11.89 4.14 16.08
N ALA A 42 -11.32 2.99 16.41
CA ALA A 42 -12.04 1.88 17.05
C ALA A 42 -12.70 2.29 18.39
N LEU A 43 -12.06 3.18 19.16
CA LEU A 43 -12.63 3.70 20.41
C LEU A 43 -13.92 4.51 20.21
N HIS A 44 -14.14 5.04 19.00
CA HIS A 44 -15.29 5.86 18.65
C HIS A 44 -16.33 5.12 17.81
N THR A 45 -15.93 4.05 17.10
CA THR A 45 -16.79 3.35 16.13
C THR A 45 -17.25 1.97 16.60
N LEU A 46 -16.47 1.31 17.48
CA LEU A 46 -16.79 -0.04 17.97
C LEU A 46 -17.48 0.01 19.33
N GLY A 47 -18.57 -0.76 19.45
CA GLY A 47 -19.33 -0.96 20.68
C GLY A 47 -19.37 -2.42 21.14
N ASP A 48 -20.10 -2.70 22.21
CA ASP A 48 -20.23 -4.06 22.78
C ASP A 48 -20.86 -5.09 21.82
N ASP A 49 -21.65 -4.62 20.86
CA ASP A 49 -22.33 -5.46 19.86
C ASP A 49 -21.54 -5.61 18.56
N SER A 50 -20.33 -5.06 18.48
CA SER A 50 -19.52 -5.06 17.26
C SER A 50 -19.09 -6.49 16.87
N THR A 51 -19.32 -6.84 15.61
CA THR A 51 -18.97 -8.13 15.02
C THR A 51 -17.50 -8.21 14.64
N PHE A 52 -17.03 -9.41 14.30
CA PHE A 52 -15.65 -9.59 13.76
C PHE A 52 -15.44 -8.78 12.47
N LEU A 53 -16.48 -8.63 11.64
CA LEU A 53 -16.40 -7.84 10.39
C LEU A 53 -16.22 -6.35 10.68
N ASP A 54 -16.91 -5.81 11.69
CA ASP A 54 -16.76 -4.41 12.11
C ASP A 54 -15.33 -4.15 12.58
N TRP A 55 -14.76 -5.08 13.37
CA TRP A 55 -13.34 -5.00 13.77
C TRP A 55 -12.40 -5.02 12.57
N THR A 56 -12.58 -5.94 11.61
CA THR A 56 -11.71 -6.00 10.43
C THR A 56 -11.89 -4.79 9.52
N SER A 57 -13.07 -4.20 9.47
CA SER A 57 -13.34 -2.97 8.72
C SER A 57 -12.68 -1.76 9.36
N THR A 58 -12.78 -1.62 10.69
CA THR A 58 -12.13 -0.53 11.43
C THR A 58 -10.60 -0.60 11.34
N PHE A 59 -10.02 -1.80 11.43
CA PHE A 59 -8.57 -2.00 11.27
C PHE A 59 -8.15 -2.26 9.82
N ASN A 60 -8.94 -1.84 8.86
CA ASN A 60 -8.73 -2.12 7.46
C ASN A 60 -7.36 -1.66 6.95
N THR A 61 -6.92 -0.46 7.30
CA THR A 61 -5.61 0.07 6.88
C THR A 61 -4.45 -0.72 7.49
N SER A 62 -4.53 -1.05 8.78
CA SER A 62 -3.52 -1.87 9.45
C SER A 62 -3.43 -3.29 8.87
N LEU A 63 -4.56 -3.91 8.53
CA LEU A 63 -4.62 -5.24 7.92
C LEU A 63 -4.11 -5.22 6.48
N ASP A 64 -4.43 -4.18 5.72
CA ASP A 64 -3.92 -3.95 4.37
C ASP A 64 -2.39 -3.88 4.38
N LEU A 65 -1.83 -3.02 5.20
CA LEU A 65 -0.37 -2.89 5.35
C LEU A 65 0.29 -4.19 5.81
N ALA A 66 -0.32 -4.95 6.73
CA ALA A 66 0.18 -6.25 7.14
C ALA A 66 0.22 -7.24 5.96
N ALA A 67 -0.79 -7.24 5.10
CA ALA A 67 -0.80 -8.07 3.89
C ALA A 67 0.30 -7.65 2.90
N TRP A 68 0.52 -6.35 2.69
CA TRP A 68 1.62 -5.83 1.88
C TRP A 68 2.99 -6.23 2.43
N PHE A 69 3.20 -6.15 3.75
CA PHE A 69 4.42 -6.64 4.40
C PHE A 69 4.62 -8.13 4.22
N GLY A 70 3.54 -8.91 4.31
CA GLY A 70 3.56 -10.34 4.06
C GLY A 70 4.07 -10.66 2.64
N LEU A 71 3.56 -9.94 1.64
CA LEU A 71 4.00 -10.10 0.24
C LEU A 71 5.45 -9.67 0.03
N LEU A 72 5.86 -8.52 0.59
CA LEU A 72 7.25 -8.06 0.53
C LEU A 72 8.20 -9.07 1.14
N PHE A 73 7.85 -9.62 2.31
CA PHE A 73 8.67 -10.62 2.99
C PHE A 73 8.78 -11.92 2.20
N LEU A 74 7.68 -12.37 1.57
CA LEU A 74 7.71 -13.53 0.68
C LEU A 74 8.63 -13.31 -0.52
N TRP A 75 8.57 -12.14 -1.16
CA TRP A 75 9.45 -11.83 -2.28
C TRP A 75 10.92 -11.77 -1.87
N GLU A 76 11.23 -11.21 -0.69
CA GLU A 76 12.58 -11.21 -0.15
C GLU A 76 13.10 -12.63 0.11
N LEU A 77 12.27 -13.49 0.71
CA LEU A 77 12.62 -14.89 0.95
C LEU A 77 12.88 -15.64 -0.37
N GLU A 78 12.00 -15.49 -1.35
CA GLU A 78 12.14 -16.16 -2.65
C GLU A 78 13.36 -15.67 -3.42
N THR A 79 13.67 -14.37 -3.35
CA THR A 79 14.72 -13.78 -4.19
C THR A 79 16.12 -13.89 -3.58
N TYR A 80 16.24 -13.81 -2.23
CA TYR A 80 17.54 -13.65 -1.59
C TYR A 80 17.89 -14.71 -0.53
N ALA A 81 16.90 -15.33 0.10
CA ALA A 81 17.16 -16.20 1.24
C ALA A 81 17.11 -17.68 0.90
N LEU A 82 16.32 -18.07 -0.11
CA LEU A 82 16.16 -19.46 -0.47
C LEU A 82 17.09 -19.82 -1.63
N SER A 83 17.95 -20.84 -1.41
CA SER A 83 18.68 -21.49 -2.50
C SER A 83 17.74 -22.39 -3.30
N ASP A 84 18.05 -22.67 -4.57
CA ASP A 84 17.26 -23.57 -5.43
C ASP A 84 17.04 -24.95 -4.77
N GLU A 85 17.99 -25.42 -3.98
CA GLU A 85 17.91 -26.68 -3.24
C GLU A 85 16.92 -26.65 -2.07
N ALA A 86 16.65 -25.48 -1.51
CA ALA A 86 15.70 -25.29 -0.40
C ALA A 86 14.24 -25.25 -0.85
N HIS A 87 13.97 -25.13 -2.16
CA HIS A 87 12.62 -25.09 -2.74
C HIS A 87 11.93 -26.47 -2.67
N THR A 88 11.60 -26.90 -1.45
CA THR A 88 10.81 -28.12 -1.25
C THR A 88 9.34 -27.87 -1.59
N ARG A 89 8.62 -28.95 -1.97
CA ARG A 89 7.17 -28.88 -2.21
C ARG A 89 6.40 -28.24 -1.05
N PHE A 90 6.81 -28.53 0.19
CA PHE A 90 6.19 -27.95 1.38
C PHE A 90 6.37 -26.44 1.44
N ILE A 91 7.57 -25.92 1.23
CA ILE A 91 7.86 -24.48 1.21
C ILE A 91 7.06 -23.77 0.11
N SER A 92 7.01 -24.36 -1.10
CA SER A 92 6.21 -23.78 -2.20
C SER A 92 4.71 -23.70 -1.86
N TRP A 93 4.14 -24.73 -1.24
CA TRP A 93 2.74 -24.69 -0.79
C TRP A 93 2.51 -23.69 0.33
N THR A 94 3.46 -23.54 1.26
CA THR A 94 3.39 -22.56 2.35
C THR A 94 3.39 -21.14 1.77
N PHE A 95 4.28 -20.86 0.83
CA PHE A 95 4.33 -19.54 0.16
C PHE A 95 3.04 -19.25 -0.61
N LEU A 96 2.52 -20.22 -1.34
CA LEU A 96 1.24 -20.08 -2.05
C LEU A 96 0.09 -19.78 -1.06
N ALA A 97 0.04 -20.49 0.07
CA ALA A 97 -0.99 -20.29 1.09
C ALA A 97 -0.90 -18.89 1.73
N VAL A 98 0.31 -18.46 2.15
CA VAL A 98 0.51 -17.12 2.75
C VAL A 98 0.20 -16.03 1.75
N ARG A 99 0.66 -16.16 0.50
CA ARG A 99 0.34 -15.22 -0.59
C ARG A 99 -1.17 -15.15 -0.84
N GLY A 100 -1.85 -16.30 -0.85
CA GLY A 100 -3.30 -16.36 -0.97
C GLY A 100 -4.04 -15.64 0.15
N ILE A 101 -3.58 -15.80 1.40
CA ILE A 101 -4.14 -15.07 2.56
C ILE A 101 -3.93 -13.56 2.39
N CYS A 102 -2.74 -13.10 2.01
CA CYS A 102 -2.49 -11.69 1.76
C CYS A 102 -3.44 -11.13 0.68
N TYR A 103 -3.64 -11.85 -0.43
CA TYR A 103 -4.57 -11.40 -1.48
C TYR A 103 -6.03 -11.36 -1.01
N VAL A 104 -6.44 -12.26 -0.12
CA VAL A 104 -7.79 -12.21 0.48
C VAL A 104 -7.97 -10.94 1.30
N PHE A 105 -6.97 -10.55 2.12
CA PHE A 105 -7.03 -9.30 2.87
C PHE A 105 -7.03 -8.07 1.97
N LEU A 106 -6.18 -8.02 0.94
CA LEU A 106 -6.17 -6.92 -0.02
C LEU A 106 -7.51 -6.80 -0.78
N ALA A 107 -8.12 -7.93 -1.15
CA ALA A 107 -9.46 -7.93 -1.76
C ALA A 107 -10.52 -7.44 -0.77
N HIS A 108 -10.44 -7.84 0.50
CA HIS A 108 -11.32 -7.34 1.55
C HIS A 108 -11.23 -5.81 1.68
N THR A 109 -10.01 -5.25 1.66
CA THR A 109 -9.78 -3.80 1.70
C THR A 109 -10.53 -3.09 0.57
N VAL A 110 -10.41 -3.56 -0.66
CA VAL A 110 -11.11 -2.97 -1.81
C VAL A 110 -12.63 -3.07 -1.63
N LEU A 111 -13.14 -4.20 -1.15
CA LEU A 111 -14.58 -4.39 -0.92
C LEU A 111 -15.10 -3.46 0.18
N SER A 112 -14.39 -3.36 1.31
CA SER A 112 -14.75 -2.45 2.41
C SER A 112 -14.78 -0.99 1.95
N ARG A 113 -13.75 -0.53 1.22
CA ARG A 113 -13.72 0.83 0.66
C ARG A 113 -14.85 1.07 -0.36
N ALA A 114 -15.19 0.06 -1.19
CA ALA A 114 -16.30 0.15 -2.11
C ALA A 114 -17.65 0.24 -1.38
N GLU A 115 -17.81 -0.49 -0.27
CA GLU A 115 -18.99 -0.40 0.61
C GLU A 115 -19.13 1.01 1.19
N THR A 116 -18.04 1.59 1.74
CA THR A 116 -18.04 2.97 2.25
C THR A 116 -18.47 3.97 1.18
N VAL A 117 -17.93 3.87 -0.03
CA VAL A 117 -18.35 4.74 -1.16
C VAL A 117 -19.85 4.58 -1.46
N TYR A 118 -20.33 3.34 -1.47
CA TYR A 118 -21.73 3.05 -1.73
C TYR A 118 -22.66 3.62 -0.64
N GLU A 119 -22.33 3.42 0.63
CA GLU A 119 -23.09 3.93 1.78
C GLU A 119 -23.13 5.45 1.79
N LEU A 120 -21.97 6.11 1.73
CA LEU A 120 -21.89 7.56 1.68
C LEU A 120 -22.65 8.15 0.48
N SER A 121 -22.68 7.45 -0.67
CA SER A 121 -23.42 7.92 -1.85
C SER A 121 -24.92 7.95 -1.65
N ARG A 122 -25.45 7.10 -0.76
CA ARG A 122 -26.89 6.92 -0.50
C ARG A 122 -27.40 7.65 0.74
N LEU A 123 -26.50 8.25 1.52
CA LEU A 123 -26.88 8.96 2.72
C LEU A 123 -27.90 10.06 2.43
N LYS A 124 -28.93 10.11 3.28
CA LYS A 124 -29.97 11.13 3.30
C LYS A 124 -29.82 11.98 4.54
N ALA A 125 -30.28 13.22 4.47
CA ALA A 125 -30.31 14.10 5.60
C ALA A 125 -31.10 13.47 6.78
N SER A 126 -30.55 13.57 7.98
CA SER A 126 -31.16 13.03 9.20
C SER A 126 -32.39 13.87 9.57
N PRO A 127 -33.59 13.29 9.55
CA PRO A 127 -34.81 14.05 9.84
C PRO A 127 -34.79 14.51 11.30
N GLY A 128 -35.08 15.79 11.52
CA GLY A 128 -35.25 16.35 12.86
C GLY A 128 -34.01 16.96 13.49
N ILE A 129 -32.81 16.79 12.92
CA ILE A 129 -31.59 17.46 13.37
C ILE A 129 -31.43 18.75 12.57
N THR A 130 -31.66 19.88 13.23
CA THR A 130 -31.52 21.23 12.63
C THR A 130 -30.35 22.03 13.22
N SER A 131 -29.76 21.54 14.32
CA SER A 131 -28.60 22.14 14.98
C SER A 131 -27.78 21.05 15.67
N LEU A 132 -26.45 21.14 15.64
CA LEU A 132 -25.56 20.25 16.38
C LEU A 132 -25.76 20.32 17.88
N CYS A 133 -26.27 21.45 18.41
CA CYS A 133 -26.55 21.59 19.84
C CYS A 133 -27.63 20.63 20.37
N GLN A 134 -28.46 20.06 19.48
CA GLN A 134 -29.41 18.99 19.85
C GLN A 134 -28.68 17.68 20.19
N LEU A 135 -27.43 17.54 19.76
CA LEU A 135 -26.57 16.36 19.93
C LEU A 135 -25.53 16.53 21.03
N ALA A 136 -25.42 17.73 21.63
CA ALA A 136 -24.35 18.10 22.54
C ALA A 136 -24.26 17.29 23.87
N ASN A 137 -25.26 16.48 24.19
CA ASN A 137 -25.27 15.61 25.38
C ASN A 137 -25.29 14.11 24.97
N GLN A 138 -25.02 13.83 23.73
CA GLN A 138 -24.92 12.49 23.19
C GLN A 138 -23.44 12.23 22.83
N GLU A 139 -23.00 11.00 22.87
CA GLU A 139 -21.64 10.64 22.50
C GLU A 139 -21.49 10.65 20.96
N ILE A 140 -21.77 11.81 20.34
CA ILE A 140 -21.75 12.03 18.90
C ILE A 140 -20.67 13.06 18.56
N SER A 141 -19.90 12.79 17.52
CA SER A 141 -18.88 13.66 16.98
C SER A 141 -19.30 14.31 15.66
N PHE A 142 -18.83 15.52 15.42
CA PHE A 142 -18.90 16.15 14.10
C PHE A 142 -17.68 15.72 13.28
N ALA A 143 -17.93 15.10 12.14
CA ALA A 143 -16.89 14.65 11.24
C ALA A 143 -16.73 15.61 10.06
N TYR A 144 -15.50 16.01 9.79
CA TYR A 144 -15.12 16.80 8.63
C TYR A 144 -13.69 16.44 8.22
N ASN A 145 -13.52 16.02 6.97
CA ASN A 145 -12.22 15.67 6.38
C ASN A 145 -11.47 14.61 7.23
N VAL A 146 -12.18 13.53 7.59
CA VAL A 146 -11.68 12.41 8.41
C VAL A 146 -11.30 12.81 9.84
N HIS A 147 -11.59 14.04 10.26
CA HIS A 147 -11.40 14.49 11.64
C HIS A 147 -12.70 14.47 12.42
N TYR A 148 -12.70 13.81 13.58
CA TYR A 148 -13.84 13.69 14.47
C TYR A 148 -13.69 14.63 15.66
N THR A 149 -14.62 15.58 15.79
CA THR A 149 -14.65 16.52 16.91
C THR A 149 -15.87 16.22 17.78
N PRO A 150 -15.72 15.80 19.05
CA PRO A 150 -16.85 15.57 19.94
C PRO A 150 -17.72 16.83 20.06
N ILE A 151 -19.04 16.66 19.98
CA ILE A 151 -19.98 17.77 20.05
C ILE A 151 -20.33 18.05 21.52
N ASP A 152 -20.06 19.25 21.99
CA ASP A 152 -20.41 19.71 23.33
C ASP A 152 -21.18 21.04 23.30
N SER A 153 -21.62 21.48 24.47
CA SER A 153 -22.39 22.74 24.63
C SER A 153 -21.58 24.00 24.25
N ASN A 154 -20.24 23.90 24.25
CA ASN A 154 -19.37 25.06 24.02
C ASN A 154 -19.04 25.19 22.50
N ASN A 155 -18.99 24.08 21.78
CA ASN A 155 -18.55 24.06 20.38
C ASN A 155 -19.69 23.86 19.37
N CYS A 156 -20.85 23.37 19.75
CA CYS A 156 -21.95 22.98 18.89
C CYS A 156 -22.46 24.10 17.95
N ASN A 157 -22.23 25.37 18.27
CA ASN A 157 -22.60 26.52 17.43
C ASN A 157 -21.45 26.99 16.53
N SER A 158 -20.22 26.50 16.72
CA SER A 158 -19.03 26.97 16.01
C SER A 158 -18.44 25.95 15.08
N LEU A 159 -18.89 24.68 15.13
CA LEU A 159 -18.37 23.62 14.27
C LEU A 159 -18.82 23.76 12.81
N THR A 160 -20.03 24.26 12.59
CA THR A 160 -20.58 24.48 11.24
C THR A 160 -21.74 25.47 11.29
N ASP A 161 -21.94 26.19 10.16
CA ASP A 161 -23.14 27.00 9.90
C ASP A 161 -24.24 26.19 9.17
N GLY A 162 -24.02 24.89 8.97
CA GLY A 162 -24.95 24.01 8.27
C GLY A 162 -26.26 23.78 9.03
N THR A 163 -27.34 23.57 8.29
CA THR A 163 -28.69 23.27 8.84
C THR A 163 -29.19 21.88 8.47
N GLU A 164 -28.49 21.20 7.58
CA GLU A 164 -28.76 19.81 7.15
C GLU A 164 -27.61 18.91 7.60
N PHE A 165 -27.94 17.88 8.37
CA PHE A 165 -26.95 16.94 8.92
C PHE A 165 -27.18 15.53 8.39
N TYR A 166 -26.09 14.80 8.27
CA TYR A 166 -26.03 13.43 7.74
C TYR A 166 -25.28 12.56 8.75
N ALA A 167 -25.92 11.49 9.21
CA ALA A 167 -25.23 10.49 10.02
C ALA A 167 -24.35 9.62 9.10
N ILE A 168 -23.05 9.78 9.20
CA ILE A 168 -22.08 9.00 8.41
C ILE A 168 -21.71 7.71 9.11
N GLU A 169 -21.86 7.68 10.43
CA GLU A 169 -21.69 6.53 11.32
C GLU A 169 -22.68 6.66 12.50
N ASP A 170 -22.80 5.62 13.31
CA ASP A 170 -23.71 5.61 14.45
C ASP A 170 -23.41 6.74 15.47
N THR A 171 -22.14 7.11 15.60
CA THR A 171 -21.65 8.13 16.54
C THR A 171 -21.05 9.35 15.85
N ALA A 172 -21.24 9.51 14.53
CA ALA A 172 -20.69 10.62 13.80
C ALA A 172 -21.70 11.23 12.81
N VAL A 173 -21.77 12.57 12.82
CA VAL A 173 -22.58 13.36 11.90
C VAL A 173 -21.72 14.37 11.16
N THR A 174 -22.10 14.70 9.94
CA THR A 174 -21.50 15.75 9.14
C THR A 174 -22.57 16.66 8.54
N ASP A 175 -22.15 17.81 8.03
CA ASP A 175 -23.03 18.68 7.24
C ASP A 175 -22.90 18.39 5.73
N LYS A 176 -23.60 19.12 4.91
CA LYS A 176 -23.58 18.92 3.44
C LYS A 176 -22.22 19.19 2.79
N PRO A 177 -21.45 20.25 3.15
CA PRO A 177 -20.07 20.41 2.70
C PRO A 177 -19.18 19.27 3.16
N GLY A 178 -19.24 18.88 4.44
CA GLY A 178 -18.47 17.76 4.99
C GLY A 178 -18.78 16.44 4.29
N LEU A 179 -20.05 16.11 4.07
CA LEU A 179 -20.43 14.92 3.32
C LEU A 179 -19.84 14.89 1.91
N SER A 180 -19.72 16.05 1.26
CA SER A 180 -19.08 16.13 -0.06
C SER A 180 -17.59 15.80 0.01
N VAL A 181 -16.90 16.25 1.07
CA VAL A 181 -15.49 15.95 1.32
C VAL A 181 -15.31 14.47 1.64
N GLU A 182 -16.13 13.91 2.54
CA GLU A 182 -16.04 12.49 2.92
C GLU A 182 -16.31 11.56 1.74
N ARG A 183 -17.28 11.88 0.87
CA ARG A 183 -17.55 11.13 -0.36
C ARG A 183 -16.37 11.14 -1.31
N TRP A 184 -15.69 12.27 -1.44
CA TRP A 184 -14.55 12.39 -2.32
C TRP A 184 -13.34 11.66 -1.75
N ASN A 185 -13.08 11.78 -0.44
CA ASN A 185 -12.03 11.03 0.24
C ASN A 185 -12.24 9.52 0.07
N ALA A 186 -13.45 9.02 0.34
CA ALA A 186 -13.78 7.60 0.16
C ALA A 186 -13.57 7.11 -1.29
N PHE A 187 -13.89 7.95 -2.28
CA PHE A 187 -13.65 7.62 -3.69
C PHE A 187 -12.15 7.53 -4.01
N VAL A 188 -11.34 8.49 -3.52
CA VAL A 188 -9.89 8.48 -3.72
C VAL A 188 -9.25 7.28 -3.03
N ASP A 189 -9.70 6.92 -1.82
CA ASP A 189 -9.22 5.76 -1.09
C ASP A 189 -9.53 4.44 -1.80
N LEU A 190 -10.72 4.31 -2.38
CA LEU A 190 -11.09 3.14 -3.18
C LEU A 190 -10.25 3.06 -4.46
N GLU A 191 -10.10 4.18 -5.15
CA GLU A 191 -9.30 4.26 -6.37
C GLU A 191 -7.84 3.93 -6.08
N ASP A 192 -7.28 4.45 -5.00
CA ASP A 192 -5.91 4.17 -4.54
C ASP A 192 -5.69 2.67 -4.30
N ALA A 193 -6.57 2.02 -3.55
CA ALA A 193 -6.50 0.58 -3.30
C ALA A 193 -6.55 -0.26 -4.59
N ILE A 194 -7.42 0.14 -5.54
CA ILE A 194 -7.50 -0.53 -6.85
C ILE A 194 -6.21 -0.33 -7.64
N VAL A 195 -5.65 0.88 -7.66
CA VAL A 195 -4.42 1.19 -8.41
C VAL A 195 -3.23 0.42 -7.86
N TRP A 196 -3.11 0.26 -6.54
CA TRP A 196 -2.08 -0.59 -5.94
C TRP A 196 -2.19 -2.06 -6.39
N LEU A 197 -3.40 -2.63 -6.41
CA LEU A 197 -3.59 -3.99 -6.93
C LEU A 197 -3.26 -4.10 -8.43
N LEU A 198 -3.56 -3.06 -9.22
CA LEU A 198 -3.20 -3.02 -10.63
C LEU A 198 -1.70 -2.92 -10.84
N ILE A 199 -0.96 -2.19 -10.02
CA ILE A 199 0.51 -2.17 -10.03
C ILE A 199 1.06 -3.57 -9.75
N MET A 200 0.57 -4.25 -8.70
CA MET A 200 0.96 -5.63 -8.44
C MET A 200 0.73 -6.54 -9.64
N LEU A 201 -0.44 -6.46 -10.22
CA LEU A 201 -0.77 -7.26 -11.40
C LEU A 201 0.16 -6.96 -12.59
N THR A 202 0.53 -5.69 -12.80
CA THR A 202 1.49 -5.34 -13.86
C THR A 202 2.88 -5.91 -13.58
N ILE A 203 3.32 -5.94 -12.33
CA ILE A 203 4.61 -6.53 -11.93
C ILE A 203 4.58 -8.05 -12.16
N GLU A 204 3.54 -8.74 -11.70
CA GLU A 204 3.39 -10.19 -11.91
C GLU A 204 3.36 -10.56 -13.39
N ILE A 205 2.61 -9.82 -14.22
CA ILE A 205 2.58 -10.03 -15.66
C ILE A 205 3.95 -9.75 -16.31
N ALA A 206 4.65 -8.70 -15.85
CA ALA A 206 5.98 -8.38 -16.37
C ALA A 206 7.00 -9.49 -16.07
N ILE A 207 6.97 -10.07 -14.86
CA ILE A 207 7.79 -11.22 -14.47
C ILE A 207 7.43 -12.43 -15.34
N TRP A 208 6.14 -12.74 -15.48
CA TRP A 208 5.68 -13.87 -16.30
C TRP A 208 6.07 -13.76 -17.78
N LEU A 209 6.02 -12.54 -18.37
CA LEU A 209 6.47 -12.28 -19.73
C LEU A 209 7.98 -12.46 -19.86
N GLN A 210 8.73 -12.04 -18.84
CA GLN A 210 10.18 -12.17 -18.79
C GLN A 210 10.62 -13.64 -18.75
N ASP A 211 9.98 -14.46 -17.92
CA ASP A 211 10.27 -15.89 -17.81
C ASP A 211 10.05 -16.65 -19.15
N ARG A 212 9.19 -16.09 -19.99
CA ARG A 212 8.91 -16.60 -21.35
C ARG A 212 9.73 -15.93 -22.44
N GLU A 213 10.73 -15.11 -22.08
CA GLU A 213 11.58 -14.38 -23.02
C GLU A 213 10.81 -13.45 -23.99
N ILE A 214 9.57 -13.04 -23.61
CA ILE A 214 8.74 -12.15 -24.42
C ILE A 214 9.16 -10.70 -24.14
N THR A 215 9.90 -10.10 -25.07
CA THR A 215 10.42 -8.71 -24.94
C THR A 215 9.70 -7.69 -25.83
N GLY A 216 8.74 -8.12 -26.65
CA GLY A 216 8.06 -7.27 -27.64
C GLY A 216 6.80 -6.58 -27.12
N GLY A 217 5.96 -6.11 -28.01
CA GLY A 217 4.76 -5.30 -27.80
C GLY A 217 4.00 -5.43 -26.49
N PRO A 218 3.59 -6.63 -26.00
CA PRO A 218 2.90 -6.78 -24.72
C PRO A 218 3.72 -6.32 -23.53
N ALA A 219 5.03 -6.62 -23.48
CA ALA A 219 5.90 -6.21 -22.36
C ALA A 219 6.06 -4.67 -22.29
N MET A 220 6.13 -4.01 -23.45
CA MET A 220 6.19 -2.56 -23.53
C MET A 220 4.88 -1.92 -23.06
N PHE A 221 3.74 -2.47 -23.48
CA PHE A 221 2.42 -1.99 -23.03
C PHE A 221 2.26 -2.08 -21.51
N ILE A 222 2.61 -3.24 -20.90
CA ILE A 222 2.57 -3.44 -19.44
C ILE A 222 3.48 -2.43 -18.71
N SER A 223 4.69 -2.19 -19.24
CA SER A 223 5.60 -1.19 -18.66
C SER A 223 5.03 0.24 -18.71
N HIS A 224 4.34 0.63 -19.79
CA HIS A 224 3.68 1.93 -19.86
C HIS A 224 2.48 2.04 -18.93
N LEU A 225 1.72 0.97 -18.79
CA LEU A 225 0.58 0.92 -17.89
C LEU A 225 1.02 1.06 -16.43
N GLY A 226 2.10 0.38 -16.01
CA GLY A 226 2.69 0.57 -14.68
C GLY A 226 3.09 2.02 -14.41
N LYS A 227 3.73 2.70 -15.37
CA LYS A 227 4.08 4.13 -15.23
C LYS A 227 2.86 5.02 -15.06
N LEU A 228 1.76 4.73 -15.76
CA LEU A 228 0.50 5.46 -15.61
C LEU A 228 -0.05 5.29 -14.19
N PHE A 229 -0.06 4.07 -13.66
CA PHE A 229 -0.52 3.81 -12.31
C PHE A 229 0.32 4.53 -11.25
N TYR A 230 1.65 4.53 -11.38
CA TYR A 230 2.50 5.35 -10.49
C TYR A 230 2.19 6.84 -10.59
N ALA A 231 1.88 7.37 -11.78
CA ALA A 231 1.49 8.78 -11.91
C ALA A 231 0.18 9.08 -11.18
N VAL A 232 -0.77 8.14 -11.16
CA VAL A 232 -2.01 8.25 -10.37
C VAL A 232 -1.69 8.26 -8.88
N LEU A 233 -0.85 7.33 -8.39
CA LEU A 233 -0.46 7.31 -6.97
C LEU A 233 0.26 8.60 -6.53
N PHE A 234 1.08 9.20 -7.38
CA PHE A 234 1.67 10.52 -7.09
C PHE A 234 0.61 11.63 -7.03
N ALA A 235 -0.43 11.57 -7.85
CA ALA A 235 -1.55 12.51 -7.79
C ALA A 235 -2.33 12.34 -6.48
N ASN A 236 -2.55 11.09 -6.03
CA ASN A 236 -3.18 10.78 -4.74
C ASN A 236 -2.33 11.30 -3.57
N ALA A 237 -1.00 11.10 -3.59
CA ALA A 237 -0.11 11.66 -2.58
C ALA A 237 -0.22 13.19 -2.49
N ALA A 238 -0.29 13.88 -3.65
CA ALA A 238 -0.47 15.33 -3.70
C ALA A 238 -1.85 15.76 -3.19
N TYR A 239 -2.90 14.97 -3.48
CA TYR A 239 -4.24 15.19 -2.96
C TYR A 239 -4.27 15.06 -1.43
N TYR A 240 -3.71 14.00 -0.84
CA TYR A 240 -3.63 13.82 0.60
C TYR A 240 -2.87 14.96 1.29
N ALA A 241 -1.73 15.39 0.71
CA ALA A 241 -0.99 16.56 1.21
C ALA A 241 -1.83 17.84 1.17
N TRP A 242 -2.61 18.06 0.11
CA TRP A 242 -3.49 19.23 -0.02
C TRP A 242 -4.62 19.21 1.01
N GLN A 243 -5.18 18.04 1.30
CA GLN A 243 -6.20 17.85 2.33
C GLN A 243 -5.65 17.93 3.77
N GLY A 244 -4.33 18.00 3.94
CA GLY A 244 -3.69 18.02 5.25
C GLY A 244 -3.42 16.63 5.85
N HIS A 245 -3.69 15.57 5.11
CA HIS A 245 -3.45 14.19 5.53
C HIS A 245 -2.00 13.79 5.31
N TRP A 246 -1.08 14.35 6.11
CA TRP A 246 0.36 14.17 5.93
C TRP A 246 0.82 12.74 6.15
N LEU A 247 0.15 11.96 7.01
CA LEU A 247 0.46 10.55 7.22
C LEU A 247 0.19 9.73 5.98
N TYR A 248 -0.97 9.94 5.33
CA TYR A 248 -1.32 9.25 4.06
C TYR A 248 -0.37 9.64 2.93
N CYS A 249 -0.06 10.94 2.79
CA CYS A 249 0.93 11.39 1.80
C CYS A 249 2.30 10.74 2.04
N TRP A 250 2.76 10.69 3.30
CA TRP A 250 4.02 10.07 3.69
C TRP A 250 4.04 8.56 3.38
N ASP A 251 2.99 7.85 3.76
CA ASP A 251 2.81 6.43 3.47
C ASP A 251 2.90 6.15 1.97
N GLN A 252 2.12 6.87 1.19
CA GLN A 252 2.09 6.76 -0.25
C GLN A 252 3.49 6.93 -0.87
N MET A 253 4.22 7.95 -0.42
CA MET A 253 5.58 8.22 -0.91
C MET A 253 6.58 7.15 -0.49
N LEU A 254 6.44 6.58 0.71
CA LEU A 254 7.29 5.47 1.18
C LEU A 254 7.08 4.21 0.35
N TRP A 255 5.82 3.84 0.08
CA TRP A 255 5.51 2.66 -0.73
C TRP A 255 5.95 2.82 -2.18
N ILE A 256 5.67 3.98 -2.81
CA ILE A 256 6.17 4.27 -4.16
C ILE A 256 7.70 4.18 -4.21
N GLY A 257 8.39 4.78 -3.24
CA GLY A 257 9.85 4.72 -3.15
C GLY A 257 10.39 3.32 -2.92
N GLY A 258 9.70 2.52 -2.09
CA GLY A 258 10.03 1.12 -1.83
C GLY A 258 9.92 0.25 -3.07
N PHE A 259 8.79 0.31 -3.77
CA PHE A 259 8.59 -0.45 -5.02
C PHE A 259 9.55 -0.01 -6.13
N PHE A 260 9.80 1.29 -6.26
CA PHE A 260 10.77 1.80 -7.21
C PHE A 260 12.20 1.29 -6.93
N ALA A 261 12.61 1.22 -5.66
CA ALA A 261 13.90 0.67 -5.27
C ALA A 261 14.00 -0.83 -5.61
N ILE A 262 12.92 -1.59 -5.42
CA ILE A 262 12.86 -3.02 -5.80
C ILE A 262 12.97 -3.17 -7.30
N GLU A 263 12.22 -2.39 -8.08
CA GLU A 263 12.23 -2.44 -9.55
C GLU A 263 13.62 -2.11 -10.13
N LEU A 264 14.32 -1.14 -9.55
CA LEU A 264 15.72 -0.85 -9.93
C LEU A 264 16.64 -2.04 -9.71
N ASN A 265 16.51 -2.75 -8.59
CA ASN A 265 17.31 -3.94 -8.30
C ASN A 265 17.03 -5.08 -9.28
N VAL A 266 15.76 -5.34 -9.59
CA VAL A 266 15.35 -6.35 -10.58
C VAL A 266 15.90 -6.02 -11.98
N SER A 267 15.88 -4.75 -12.37
CA SER A 267 16.40 -4.33 -13.68
C SER A 267 17.92 -4.51 -13.83
N GLU A 268 18.68 -4.30 -12.75
CA GLU A 268 20.13 -4.52 -12.77
C GLU A 268 20.50 -6.01 -12.78
N TRP A 269 19.79 -6.83 -12.04
CA TRP A 269 19.94 -8.28 -12.06
C TRP A 269 19.70 -8.83 -13.48
N ARG A 270 18.66 -8.34 -14.17
CA ARG A 270 18.36 -8.65 -15.57
C ARG A 270 19.53 -8.34 -16.50
N LYS A 271 20.12 -7.13 -16.40
CA LYS A 271 21.30 -6.73 -17.18
C LYS A 271 22.52 -7.63 -16.92
N HIS A 272 22.69 -8.10 -15.69
CA HIS A 272 23.77 -9.03 -15.34
C HIS A 272 23.59 -10.40 -16.00
N ILE A 273 22.38 -10.93 -16.01
CA ILE A 273 22.05 -12.19 -16.67
C ILE A 273 22.23 -12.07 -18.19
N GLU A 274 21.68 -11.05 -18.84
CA GLU A 274 21.87 -10.80 -20.27
C GLU A 274 23.35 -10.73 -20.66
N LYS A 275 24.16 -10.06 -19.84
CA LYS A 275 25.60 -9.96 -20.06
C LYS A 275 26.33 -11.29 -19.87
N HIS A 276 25.84 -12.12 -18.96
CA HIS A 276 26.36 -13.47 -18.74
C HIS A 276 26.04 -14.40 -19.92
N TYR A 277 24.79 -14.43 -20.37
CA TYR A 277 24.33 -15.21 -21.51
C TYR A 277 25.00 -14.76 -22.83
N SER A 278 25.16 -13.46 -23.04
CA SER A 278 25.86 -12.96 -24.24
C SER A 278 27.35 -13.36 -24.25
N ARG A 279 28.04 -13.41 -23.10
CA ARG A 279 29.41 -13.94 -22.98
C ARG A 279 29.48 -15.43 -23.25
N LEU A 280 28.56 -16.24 -22.71
CA LEU A 280 28.50 -17.67 -22.98
C LEU A 280 28.26 -17.96 -24.48
N LYS A 281 27.37 -17.18 -25.12
CA LYS A 281 27.09 -17.30 -26.57
C LYS A 281 28.29 -16.90 -27.43
N ALA A 282 29.03 -15.86 -27.00
CA ALA A 282 30.27 -15.44 -27.70
C ALA A 282 31.42 -16.45 -27.54
N THR A 283 31.48 -17.17 -26.41
CA THR A 283 32.49 -18.25 -26.23
C THR A 283 32.11 -19.57 -26.89
N ALA A 284 30.83 -19.83 -27.15
CA ALA A 284 30.36 -21.04 -27.84
C ALA A 284 30.48 -20.98 -29.39
N LEU A 285 30.51 -19.77 -29.97
CA LEU A 285 30.62 -19.57 -31.42
C LEU A 285 31.96 -19.97 -32.08
N PRO A 286 33.14 -19.91 -31.41
CA PRO A 286 34.41 -20.33 -32.06
C PRO A 286 34.54 -21.83 -32.27
N VAL A 287 33.85 -22.68 -31.51
CA VAL A 287 33.98 -24.16 -31.59
C VAL A 287 33.19 -24.75 -32.73
N ALA A 288 32.11 -24.10 -33.19
CA ALA A 288 31.28 -24.57 -34.28
C ALA A 288 31.95 -24.36 -35.66
N ASN A 289 32.77 -23.32 -35.85
CA ASN A 289 33.47 -23.05 -37.09
C ASN A 289 34.76 -23.86 -37.25
N ALA A 290 35.32 -24.44 -36.19
CA ALA A 290 36.51 -25.28 -36.29
C ALA A 290 36.23 -26.74 -36.77
N LYS A 291 34.95 -27.16 -36.76
CA LYS A 291 34.56 -28.51 -37.22
C LYS A 291 34.16 -28.58 -38.70
N ASN A 292 34.05 -27.46 -39.39
CA ASN A 292 33.69 -27.43 -40.82
C ASN A 292 34.88 -27.17 -41.75
N THR A 293 36.12 -27.18 -41.26
CA THR A 293 37.34 -26.99 -42.03
C THR A 293 38.35 -28.14 -41.90
N ALA A 294 37.89 -29.35 -41.51
CA ALA A 294 38.72 -30.57 -41.52
C ALA A 294 38.15 -31.63 -42.48
#